data_6c7e97bdecd1c7d05a3c47e21723c76a
#
_entry.id   6c7e97bdecd1c7d05a3c47e21723c76a
#
_cell.length_a   1.000
_cell.length_b   1.000
_cell.length_c   1.000
_cell.angle_alpha   90.00
_cell.angle_beta   90.00
_cell.angle_gamma   90.00
#
_symmetry.space_group_name_H-M   'P 1'
#
loop_
_entity.id
_entity.type
_entity.pdbx_description
1 polymer ?
#
loop_
_entity_poly.entity_id
_entity_poly.type
_entity_poly.pdbx_seq_one_letter_code
_entity_poly.pdbx_strand_id
1 'polypeptide(L)'
;MVSIVMKEADAEYFRSSLSEAGGAIISAGSVVELLAVTSGHRDHSMVAKEVVNSKLIRNIEPVTAEQAFIAGEAYRQFGKGHHKARLNLGDMFAYSLAKLKDLPLLFKGNDFALTDITPA
;
A
#
# COMPACT_ATOMS: atom_id res chain seq x y z
N MET A 1 3.40 -3.85 2.42
CA MET A 1 2.95 -5.16 1.93
C MET A 1 4.08 -5.97 1.31
N VAL A 2 4.83 -5.41 0.37
CA VAL A 2 5.98 -6.09 -0.25
C VAL A 2 7.04 -6.49 0.77
N SER A 3 7.32 -5.66 1.76
CA SER A 3 8.27 -5.96 2.84
C SER A 3 7.93 -7.27 3.56
N ILE A 4 6.67 -7.51 3.85
CA ILE A 4 6.22 -8.73 4.54
C ILE A 4 6.44 -9.95 3.64
N VAL A 5 6.07 -9.83 2.37
CA VAL A 5 6.18 -10.94 1.41
C VAL A 5 7.64 -11.34 1.18
N MET A 6 8.52 -10.36 1.04
CA MET A 6 9.94 -10.60 0.76
C MET A 6 10.80 -10.80 2.01
N LYS A 7 10.16 -10.79 3.18
CA LYS A 7 10.82 -10.99 4.47
C LYS A 7 11.97 -10.01 4.70
N GLU A 8 11.72 -8.75 4.38
CA GLU A 8 12.69 -7.68 4.63
C GLU A 8 12.88 -7.46 6.13
N ALA A 9 13.95 -6.75 6.50
CA ALA A 9 14.34 -6.57 7.91
C ALA A 9 13.25 -6.02 8.82
N ASP A 10 12.36 -5.19 8.29
CA ASP A 10 11.26 -4.57 9.04
C ASP A 10 9.91 -5.29 8.86
N ALA A 11 9.90 -6.47 8.24
CA ALA A 11 8.68 -7.24 8.00
C ALA A 11 7.94 -7.57 9.29
N GLU A 12 8.66 -7.95 10.35
CA GLU A 12 8.05 -8.28 11.64
C GLU A 12 7.37 -7.07 12.29
N TYR A 13 7.97 -5.89 12.16
CA TYR A 13 7.35 -4.65 12.63
C TYR A 13 6.01 -4.42 11.93
N PHE A 14 5.95 -4.56 10.61
CA PHE A 14 4.71 -4.39 9.86
C PHE A 14 3.66 -5.44 10.22
N ARG A 15 4.07 -6.70 10.39
CA ARG A 15 3.17 -7.77 10.84
C ARG A 15 2.55 -7.44 12.19
N SER A 16 3.38 -7.04 13.14
CA SER A 16 2.92 -6.71 14.50
C SER A 16 1.97 -5.53 14.48
N SER A 17 2.30 -4.48 13.73
CA SER A 17 1.44 -3.30 13.60
C SER A 17 0.09 -3.65 12.99
N LEU A 18 0.06 -4.47 11.96
CA LEU A 18 -1.19 -4.90 11.32
C LEU A 18 -2.01 -5.77 12.27
N SER A 19 -1.36 -6.67 12.99
CA SER A 19 -2.02 -7.56 13.92
C SER A 19 -2.65 -6.79 15.08
N GLU A 20 -1.93 -5.83 15.66
CA GLU A 20 -2.42 -4.97 16.73
C GLU A 20 -3.60 -4.11 16.29
N ALA A 21 -3.61 -3.67 15.06
CA ALA A 21 -4.70 -2.87 14.50
C ALA A 21 -5.93 -3.70 14.13
N GLY A 22 -5.88 -5.02 14.29
CA GLY A 22 -6.97 -5.91 13.88
C GLY A 22 -7.03 -6.16 12.39
N GLY A 23 -5.90 -6.00 11.71
CA GLY A 23 -5.79 -6.12 10.27
C GLY A 23 -5.85 -4.78 9.55
N ALA A 24 -5.53 -4.79 8.27
CA ALA A 24 -5.51 -3.61 7.42
C ALA A 24 -6.57 -3.67 6.33
N ILE A 25 -7.01 -2.50 5.91
CA ILE A 25 -7.78 -2.34 4.68
C ILE A 25 -6.76 -2.09 3.57
N ILE A 26 -6.90 -2.76 2.45
CA ILE A 26 -6.00 -2.62 1.31
C ILE A 26 -6.80 -2.33 0.04
N SER A 27 -6.25 -1.49 -0.83
CA SER A 27 -6.84 -1.23 -2.14
C SER A 27 -6.70 -2.45 -3.05
N ALA A 28 -7.73 -2.74 -3.82
CA ALA A 28 -7.66 -3.77 -4.86
C ALA A 28 -6.53 -3.47 -5.87
N GLY A 29 -6.26 -2.20 -6.15
CA GLY A 29 -5.13 -1.79 -6.98
C GLY A 29 -3.78 -2.17 -6.37
N SER A 30 -3.64 -2.01 -5.05
CA SER A 30 -2.42 -2.43 -4.35
C SER A 30 -2.26 -3.94 -4.37
N VAL A 31 -3.34 -4.70 -4.32
CA VAL A 31 -3.29 -6.18 -4.48
C VAL A 31 -2.75 -6.54 -5.86
N VAL A 32 -3.24 -5.88 -6.90
CA VAL A 32 -2.75 -6.11 -8.27
C VAL A 32 -1.26 -5.83 -8.35
N GLU A 33 -0.81 -4.70 -7.81
CA GLU A 33 0.60 -4.36 -7.80
C GLU A 33 1.44 -5.41 -7.07
N LEU A 34 0.99 -5.85 -5.89
CA LEU A 34 1.68 -6.86 -5.11
C LEU A 34 1.82 -8.16 -5.90
N LEU A 35 0.74 -8.63 -6.50
CA LEU A 35 0.75 -9.86 -7.28
C LEU A 35 1.64 -9.73 -8.52
N ALA A 36 1.65 -8.57 -9.16
CA ALA A 36 2.49 -8.30 -10.32
C ALA A 36 3.98 -8.30 -9.96
N VAL A 37 4.34 -7.58 -8.89
CA VAL A 37 5.73 -7.47 -8.42
C VAL A 37 6.29 -8.83 -8.02
N THR A 38 5.46 -9.69 -7.42
CA THR A 38 5.90 -11.01 -6.93
C THR A 38 5.77 -12.11 -7.97
N SER A 39 5.18 -11.86 -9.13
CA SER A 39 4.86 -12.88 -10.13
C SER A 39 6.07 -13.63 -10.70
N GLY A 40 7.24 -13.00 -10.72
CA GLY A 40 8.47 -13.61 -11.23
C GLY A 40 9.17 -14.54 -10.24
N HIS A 41 8.68 -14.69 -9.02
CA HIS A 41 9.28 -15.52 -7.99
C HIS A 41 8.19 -16.36 -7.30
N ARG A 42 8.29 -17.67 -7.49
CA ARG A 42 7.24 -18.60 -7.02
C ARG A 42 6.93 -18.47 -5.53
N ASP A 43 7.97 -18.47 -4.70
CA ASP A 43 7.78 -18.41 -3.24
C ASP A 43 7.18 -17.09 -2.80
N HIS A 44 7.64 -15.98 -3.38
CA HIS A 44 7.07 -14.66 -3.10
C HIS A 44 5.61 -14.58 -3.54
N SER A 45 5.29 -15.15 -4.69
CA SER A 45 3.92 -15.18 -5.20
C SER A 45 2.99 -15.96 -4.26
N MET A 46 3.45 -17.10 -3.75
CA MET A 46 2.68 -17.91 -2.79
C MET A 46 2.46 -17.13 -1.48
N VAL A 47 3.50 -16.51 -0.94
CA VAL A 47 3.41 -15.75 0.30
C VAL A 47 2.49 -14.53 0.11
N ALA A 48 2.56 -13.86 -1.04
CA ALA A 48 1.68 -12.74 -1.35
C ALA A 48 0.21 -13.13 -1.27
N LYS A 49 -0.15 -14.26 -1.89
CA LYS A 49 -1.53 -14.78 -1.86
C LYS A 49 -1.96 -15.15 -0.45
N GLU A 50 -1.08 -15.75 0.33
CA GLU A 50 -1.36 -16.11 1.72
C GLU A 50 -1.62 -14.86 2.56
N VAL A 51 -0.79 -13.84 2.43
CA VAL A 51 -0.94 -12.58 3.18
C VAL A 51 -2.27 -11.90 2.82
N VAL A 52 -2.59 -11.80 1.53
CA VAL A 52 -3.82 -11.17 1.08
C VAL A 52 -5.06 -11.89 1.61
N ASN A 53 -5.00 -13.21 1.74
CA ASN A 53 -6.11 -14.02 2.25
C ASN A 53 -6.06 -14.24 3.76
N SER A 54 -5.10 -13.63 4.45
CA SER A 54 -4.92 -13.80 5.90
C SER A 54 -5.73 -12.79 6.70
N LYS A 55 -5.71 -12.96 8.02
CA LYS A 55 -6.33 -12.00 8.96
C LYS A 55 -5.61 -10.65 9.01
N LEU A 56 -4.42 -10.56 8.44
CA LEU A 56 -3.69 -9.27 8.33
C LEU A 56 -4.43 -8.30 7.41
N ILE A 57 -5.16 -8.81 6.44
CA ILE A 57 -5.98 -8.01 5.53
C ILE A 57 -7.45 -8.21 5.90
N ARG A 58 -8.02 -7.22 6.54
CA ARG A 58 -9.40 -7.25 7.00
C ARG A 58 -10.39 -7.09 5.84
N ASN A 59 -10.05 -6.26 4.87
CA ASN A 59 -10.91 -6.00 3.72
C ASN A 59 -10.10 -5.52 2.52
N ILE A 60 -10.52 -5.94 1.32
CA ILE A 60 -9.97 -5.44 0.06
C ILE A 60 -11.02 -4.50 -0.53
N GLU A 61 -10.67 -3.22 -0.61
CA GLU A 61 -11.59 -2.19 -1.11
C GLU A 61 -11.42 -1.97 -2.62
N PRO A 62 -12.52 -1.84 -3.35
CA PRO A 62 -12.43 -1.56 -4.79
C PRO A 62 -11.85 -0.17 -5.04
N VAL A 63 -11.22 -0.01 -6.21
CA VAL A 63 -10.79 1.30 -6.70
C VAL A 63 -12.01 1.98 -7.32
N THR A 64 -12.47 3.04 -6.71
CA THR A 64 -13.65 3.77 -7.18
C THR A 64 -13.27 4.93 -8.09
N ALA A 65 -14.24 5.49 -8.79
CA ALA A 65 -14.03 6.70 -9.60
C ALA A 65 -13.52 7.86 -8.74
N GLU A 66 -14.08 8.03 -7.54
CA GLU A 66 -13.64 9.07 -6.62
C GLU A 66 -12.17 8.90 -6.25
N GLN A 67 -11.75 7.67 -5.93
CA GLN A 67 -10.35 7.37 -5.66
C GLN A 67 -9.45 7.65 -6.86
N ALA A 68 -9.92 7.38 -8.06
CA ALA A 68 -9.15 7.64 -9.28
C ALA A 68 -8.86 9.13 -9.45
N PHE A 69 -9.82 10.00 -9.16
CA PHE A 69 -9.61 11.44 -9.23
C PHE A 69 -8.67 11.94 -8.14
N ILE A 70 -8.81 11.42 -6.92
CA ILE A 70 -7.88 11.72 -5.82
C ILE A 70 -6.46 11.29 -6.20
N ALA A 71 -6.31 10.10 -6.75
CA ALA A 71 -5.02 9.56 -7.15
C ALA A 71 -4.37 10.39 -8.26
N GLY A 72 -5.15 10.80 -9.25
CA GLY A 72 -4.65 11.64 -10.34
C GLY A 72 -4.13 12.98 -9.86
N GLU A 73 -4.86 13.64 -8.98
CA GLU A 73 -4.43 14.91 -8.39
C GLU A 73 -3.19 14.72 -7.51
N ALA A 74 -3.15 13.64 -6.73
CA ALA A 74 -2.00 13.33 -5.88
C ALA A 74 -0.75 13.05 -6.72
N TYR A 75 -0.88 12.33 -7.82
CA TYR A 75 0.25 12.06 -8.70
C TYR A 75 0.79 13.33 -9.33
N ARG A 76 -0.09 14.25 -9.73
CA ARG A 76 0.31 15.55 -10.23
C ARG A 76 1.15 16.31 -9.18
N GLN A 77 0.79 16.19 -7.92
CA GLN A 77 1.39 16.93 -6.81
C GLN A 77 2.65 16.26 -6.25
N PHE A 78 2.63 14.95 -6.06
CA PHE A 78 3.66 14.20 -5.35
C PHE A 78 4.36 13.14 -6.20
N GLY A 79 3.94 12.96 -7.44
CA GLY A 79 4.41 11.87 -8.28
C GLY A 79 5.86 12.01 -8.69
N LYS A 80 6.43 10.88 -9.12
CA LYS A 80 7.78 10.80 -9.64
C LYS A 80 7.95 11.77 -10.81
N GLY A 81 8.97 12.63 -10.73
CA GLY A 81 9.21 13.66 -11.72
C GLY A 81 8.55 15.00 -11.41
N HIS A 82 7.64 15.05 -10.43
CA HIS A 82 6.91 16.27 -10.07
C HIS A 82 7.23 16.75 -8.66
N HIS A 83 7.67 15.86 -7.78
CA HIS A 83 7.89 16.18 -6.38
C HIS A 83 9.02 15.31 -5.80
N LYS A 84 9.70 15.83 -4.75
CA LYS A 84 10.76 15.08 -4.08
C LYS A 84 10.26 13.81 -3.39
N ALA A 85 8.97 13.68 -3.11
CA ALA A 85 8.36 12.45 -2.60
C ALA A 85 8.46 11.30 -3.60
N ARG A 86 8.46 11.62 -4.90
CA ARG A 86 8.68 10.65 -5.99
C ARG A 86 7.76 9.43 -5.93
N LEU A 87 6.51 9.64 -5.60
CA LEU A 87 5.56 8.53 -5.55
C LEU A 87 5.35 7.97 -6.96
N ASN A 88 5.36 6.63 -7.07
CA ASN A 88 5.07 5.97 -8.33
C ASN A 88 3.55 5.77 -8.47
N LEU A 89 3.14 5.29 -9.65
CA LEU A 89 1.73 5.08 -9.92
C LEU A 89 1.09 4.07 -8.94
N GLY A 90 1.83 3.02 -8.57
CA GLY A 90 1.34 2.01 -7.62
C GLY A 90 1.05 2.58 -6.23
N ASP A 91 1.83 3.55 -5.79
CA ASP A 91 1.63 4.21 -4.49
C ASP A 91 0.29 4.94 -4.41
N MET A 92 -0.25 5.34 -5.55
CA MET A 92 -1.48 6.13 -5.61
C MET A 92 -2.71 5.36 -5.13
N PHE A 93 -2.71 4.04 -5.28
CA PHE A 93 -3.83 3.22 -4.80
C PHE A 93 -3.94 3.29 -3.28
N ALA A 94 -2.84 3.11 -2.58
CA ALA A 94 -2.82 3.21 -1.11
C ALA A 94 -3.11 4.64 -0.64
N TYR A 95 -2.50 5.62 -1.30
CA TYR A 95 -2.70 7.04 -0.97
C TYR A 95 -4.18 7.42 -1.10
N SER A 96 -4.80 7.14 -2.24
CA SER A 96 -6.17 7.57 -2.50
C SER A 96 -7.17 6.90 -1.57
N LEU A 97 -6.95 5.63 -1.22
CA LEU A 97 -7.79 4.93 -0.25
C LEU A 97 -7.66 5.57 1.14
N ALA A 98 -6.44 5.83 1.59
CA ALA A 98 -6.20 6.45 2.89
C ALA A 98 -6.83 7.84 2.97
N LYS A 99 -6.71 8.64 1.93
CA LYS A 99 -7.30 9.98 1.88
C LYS A 99 -8.83 9.93 1.89
N LEU A 100 -9.41 9.06 1.07
CA LEU A 100 -10.87 8.95 0.99
C LEU A 100 -11.48 8.50 2.32
N LYS A 101 -10.84 7.56 2.98
CA LYS A 101 -11.32 7.00 4.25
C LYS A 101 -10.86 7.80 5.47
N ASP A 102 -10.01 8.79 5.27
CA ASP A 102 -9.37 9.56 6.35
C ASP A 102 -8.70 8.64 7.38
N LEU A 103 -7.92 7.70 6.88
CA LEU A 103 -7.20 6.72 7.68
C LEU A 103 -5.70 6.92 7.57
N PRO A 104 -4.95 6.59 8.64
CA PRO A 104 -3.49 6.61 8.58
C PRO A 104 -2.97 5.52 7.65
N LEU A 105 -1.81 5.77 7.05
CA LEU A 105 -1.16 4.86 6.10
C LEU A 105 0.07 4.24 6.74
N LEU A 106 0.14 2.91 6.72
CA LEU A 106 1.34 2.18 7.12
C LEU A 106 2.24 2.04 5.90
N PHE A 107 3.45 2.59 5.99
CA PHE A 107 4.38 2.59 4.86
C PHE A 107 5.82 2.41 5.33
N LYS A 108 6.68 2.07 4.38
CA LYS A 108 8.11 1.95 4.56
C LYS A 108 8.83 3.05 3.79
N GLY A 109 9.91 3.58 4.37
CA GLY A 109 10.69 4.63 3.74
C GLY A 109 10.11 6.03 3.96
N ASN A 110 10.56 6.99 3.16
CA ASN A 110 10.22 8.40 3.34
C ASN A 110 9.27 8.95 2.29
N ASP A 111 8.84 8.15 1.33
CA ASP A 111 8.09 8.63 0.17
C ASP A 111 6.79 9.30 0.61
N PHE A 112 6.00 8.61 1.43
CA PHE A 112 4.73 9.16 1.93
C PHE A 112 4.92 10.22 3.02
N ALA A 113 6.05 10.21 3.72
CA ALA A 113 6.33 11.20 4.76
C ALA A 113 6.44 12.62 4.22
N LEU A 114 6.72 12.76 2.93
CA LEU A 114 6.81 14.05 2.25
C LEU A 114 5.46 14.52 1.67
N THR A 115 4.39 13.81 1.97
CA THR A 115 3.03 14.13 1.52
C THR A 115 2.17 14.59 2.68
N ASP A 116 0.90 14.83 2.41
CA ASP A 116 -0.09 15.23 3.42
C ASP A 116 -0.77 14.05 4.12
N ILE A 117 -0.30 12.82 3.89
CA ILE A 117 -0.91 11.62 4.48
C ILE A 117 -0.48 11.46 5.94
N THR A 118 -1.41 10.99 6.78
CA THR A 118 -1.13 10.70 8.19
C THR A 118 -0.47 9.31 8.30
N PRO A 119 0.71 9.18 8.93
CA PRO A 119 1.31 7.87 9.16
C PRO A 119 0.54 7.07 10.22
N ALA A 120 0.56 5.77 10.05
CA ALA A 120 -0.04 4.87 11.01
C ALA A 120 0.79 4.75 12.28
#